data_c2763abaabad9b574829d30ba5c885c1
#
_entry.id   c2763abaabad9b574829d30ba5c885c1
#
_cell.length_a   1.000
_cell.length_b   1.000
_cell.length_c   1.000
_cell.angle_alpha   90.00
_cell.angle_beta   90.00
_cell.angle_gamma   90.00
#
_symmetry.space_group_name_H-M   'P 1'
#
loop_
_entity.id
_entity.type
_entity.pdbx_description
1 polymer ?
#
loop_
_entity_poly.entity_id
_entity_poly.type
_entity_poly.pdbx_seq_one_letter_code
_entity_poly.pdbx_strand_id
1 'polypeptide(L)'
;MHHPIIKPNHMQIPWHDPIRDQKELPVSQAPLPIRAGVVGRVGLLLLSCGTGAWRVRSSMNEIAEALGLVCAADIGLLSIEYTCSDGENTFAQTLTLTATGVNTAKLDQLERFVKRFPLDGVYMTADDLHLSLIHI
;
A
#
# COMPACT_ATOMS: atom_id res chain seq x y z
N MET A 1 -18.23 15.78 -7.84
CA MET A 1 -18.23 16.01 -8.17
C MET A 1 -18.03 16.26 -8.39
N HIS A 2 -17.52 15.55 -8.46
CA HIS A 2 -17.34 15.65 -8.79
C HIS A 2 -17.12 15.87 -9.43
N HIS A 3 -16.75 15.69 -9.95
CA HIS A 3 -16.63 16.05 -10.60
C HIS A 3 -16.57 16.38 -11.20
N PRO A 4 -16.38 16.40 -11.57
CA PRO A 4 -16.31 16.79 -12.19
C PRO A 4 -16.34 16.84 -12.89
N ILE A 5 -16.16 16.66 -13.13
CA ILE A 5 -16.24 16.77 -13.75
C ILE A 5 -16.45 16.82 -14.46
N ILE A 6 -16.31 16.57 -14.77
CA ILE A 6 -16.54 16.74 -15.25
C ILE A 6 -16.80 16.98 -15.79
N LYS A 7 -16.73 16.82 -16.18
CA LYS A 7 -17.01 17.11 -16.56
C LYS A 7 -17.57 17.49 -17.08
N PRO A 8 -17.68 17.25 -17.70
CA PRO A 8 -18.08 17.60 -18.10
C PRO A 8 -18.68 17.43 -18.65
N ASN A 9 -18.58 17.27 -18.96
CA ASN A 9 -19.22 17.22 -19.31
C ASN A 9 -20.00 16.93 -19.51
N HIS A 10 -20.32 16.75 -19.55
CA HIS A 10 -21.11 16.61 -19.44
C HIS A 10 -22.13 16.18 -19.33
N MET A 11 -22.41 16.68 -20.19
CA MET A 11 -23.50 15.87 -20.02
C MET A 11 -23.87 15.61 -18.58
N GLN A 12 -25.11 15.33 -18.35
CA GLN A 12 -25.54 15.35 -17.00
C GLN A 12 -25.96 13.99 -16.47
N ILE A 13 -25.46 12.97 -17.05
CA ILE A 13 -25.54 11.63 -16.51
C ILE A 13 -24.62 11.58 -15.31
N PRO A 14 -25.04 10.98 -14.19
CA PRO A 14 -24.12 10.77 -13.08
C PRO A 14 -22.87 10.09 -13.57
N TRP A 15 -21.76 10.74 -13.37
CA TRP A 15 -20.50 10.28 -13.91
C TRP A 15 -19.69 9.59 -12.82
N HIS A 16 -19.21 8.40 -13.11
CA HIS A 16 -18.37 7.66 -12.20
C HIS A 16 -16.93 7.72 -12.67
N ASP A 17 -16.05 8.12 -11.77
CA ASP A 17 -14.62 8.00 -11.97
C ASP A 17 -14.22 6.57 -11.62
N PRO A 18 -13.84 5.73 -12.59
CA PRO A 18 -13.50 4.34 -12.28
C PRO A 18 -12.35 4.20 -11.30
N ILE A 19 -11.40 5.13 -11.34
CA ILE A 19 -10.27 5.09 -10.41
C ILE A 19 -10.75 5.40 -8.99
N ARG A 20 -11.62 6.38 -8.86
CA ARG A 20 -12.17 6.74 -7.55
C ARG A 20 -13.03 5.61 -6.98
N ASP A 21 -13.89 5.02 -7.82
CA ASP A 21 -14.72 3.91 -7.38
C ASP A 21 -13.87 2.75 -6.89
N GLN A 22 -12.76 2.48 -7.58
CA GLN A 22 -11.84 1.42 -7.17
C GLN A 22 -11.19 1.74 -5.83
N LYS A 23 -10.91 3.01 -5.55
CA LYS A 23 -10.32 3.42 -4.27
C LYS A 23 -11.31 3.33 -3.12
N GLU A 24 -12.61 3.33 -3.40
CA GLU A 24 -13.65 3.20 -2.39
C GLU A 24 -13.95 1.75 -2.02
N LEU A 25 -13.42 0.80 -2.78
CA LEU A 25 -13.57 -0.61 -2.44
C LEU A 25 -12.68 -0.97 -1.25
N PRO A 26 -13.07 -2.01 -0.48
CA PRO A 26 -12.12 -2.58 0.47
C PRO A 26 -10.82 -2.92 -0.27
N VAL A 27 -9.69 -2.67 0.38
CA VAL A 27 -8.41 -2.84 -0.29
C VAL A 27 -8.19 -4.28 -0.75
N SER A 28 -8.78 -5.25 -0.04
CA SER A 28 -8.68 -6.66 -0.45
C SER A 28 -9.33 -6.94 -1.80
N GLN A 29 -10.22 -6.06 -2.26
CA GLN A 29 -10.92 -6.19 -3.54
C GLN A 29 -10.41 -5.19 -4.57
N ALA A 30 -9.40 -4.40 -4.23
CA ALA A 30 -8.87 -3.38 -5.12
C ALA A 30 -8.04 -4.02 -6.25
N PRO A 31 -7.84 -3.30 -7.37
CA PRO A 31 -6.96 -3.79 -8.44
C PRO A 31 -5.55 -4.06 -7.95
N LEU A 32 -4.84 -4.92 -8.67
CA LEU A 32 -3.49 -5.33 -8.30
C LEU A 32 -2.54 -4.15 -8.01
N PRO A 33 -2.46 -3.10 -8.83
CA PRO A 33 -1.54 -2.00 -8.54
C PRO A 33 -1.83 -1.30 -7.21
N ILE A 34 -3.10 -1.21 -6.82
CA ILE A 34 -3.47 -0.58 -5.55
C ILE A 34 -3.09 -1.47 -4.38
N ARG A 35 -3.38 -2.77 -4.46
CA ARG A 35 -2.98 -3.71 -3.42
C ARG A 35 -1.47 -3.76 -3.27
N ALA A 36 -0.77 -3.87 -4.39
CA ALA A 36 0.69 -3.88 -4.40
C ALA A 36 1.26 -2.58 -3.85
N GLY A 37 0.60 -1.45 -4.12
CA GLY A 37 1.02 -0.15 -3.60
C GLY A 37 1.00 -0.08 -2.08
N VAL A 38 0.03 -0.73 -1.44
CA VAL A 38 -0.02 -0.80 0.03
C VAL A 38 1.19 -1.58 0.55
N VAL A 39 1.50 -2.72 -0.07
CA VAL A 39 2.67 -3.53 0.32
C VAL A 39 3.94 -2.69 0.26
N GLY A 40 4.15 -1.98 -0.85
CA GLY A 40 5.35 -1.17 -1.04
C GLY A 40 5.45 -0.02 -0.07
N ARG A 41 4.32 0.65 0.21
CA ARG A 41 4.29 1.78 1.14
C ARG A 41 4.66 1.36 2.55
N VAL A 42 4.09 0.26 3.01
CA VAL A 42 4.42 -0.26 4.35
C VAL A 42 5.90 -0.61 4.42
N GLY A 43 6.42 -1.29 3.39
CA GLY A 43 7.84 -1.63 3.35
C GLY A 43 8.73 -0.39 3.40
N LEU A 44 8.39 0.64 2.63
CA LEU A 44 9.18 1.86 2.57
C LEU A 44 9.16 2.61 3.90
N LEU A 45 8.00 2.66 4.56
CA LEU A 45 7.89 3.30 5.87
C LEU A 45 8.74 2.57 6.92
N LEU A 46 8.71 1.24 6.90
CA LEU A 46 9.54 0.44 7.80
C LEU A 46 11.03 0.69 7.55
N LEU A 47 11.42 0.68 6.27
CA LEU A 47 12.82 0.97 5.92
C LEU A 47 13.24 2.35 6.42
N SER A 48 12.35 3.34 6.30
CA SER A 48 12.63 4.71 6.73
C SER A 48 12.86 4.82 8.23
N CYS A 49 12.39 3.87 9.02
CA CYS A 49 12.58 3.85 10.47
C CYS A 49 13.87 3.19 10.89
N GLY A 50 14.68 2.72 9.95
CA GLY A 50 15.98 2.11 10.26
C GLY A 50 15.92 0.65 10.64
N THR A 51 14.78 -0.03 10.38
CA THR A 51 14.70 -1.45 10.66
C THR A 51 15.45 -2.26 9.59
N GLY A 52 15.86 -3.47 9.95
CA GLY A 52 16.66 -4.30 9.05
C GLY A 52 15.87 -4.85 7.87
N ALA A 53 16.60 -5.19 6.81
CA ALA A 53 16.00 -5.68 5.57
C ALA A 53 15.12 -6.91 5.79
N TRP A 54 15.53 -7.81 6.67
CA TRP A 54 14.77 -9.00 6.99
C TRP A 54 13.37 -8.67 7.50
N ARG A 55 13.29 -7.70 8.40
CA ARG A 55 12.00 -7.31 8.98
C ARG A 55 11.12 -6.61 7.97
N VAL A 56 11.72 -5.77 7.13
CA VAL A 56 10.97 -5.10 6.05
C VAL A 56 10.36 -6.14 5.14
N ARG A 57 11.15 -7.11 4.69
CA ARG A 57 10.68 -8.15 3.78
C ARG A 57 9.59 -9.01 4.41
N SER A 58 9.77 -9.40 5.67
CA SER A 58 8.80 -10.20 6.39
C SER A 58 7.46 -9.48 6.51
N SER A 59 7.49 -8.19 6.84
CA SER A 59 6.27 -7.39 6.98
C SER A 59 5.56 -7.20 5.63
N MET A 60 6.32 -6.95 4.56
CA MET A 60 5.74 -6.85 3.22
C MET A 60 5.04 -8.14 2.84
N ASN A 61 5.64 -9.28 3.17
CA ASN A 61 5.03 -10.58 2.87
C ASN A 61 3.73 -10.79 3.65
N GLU A 62 3.68 -10.36 4.91
CA GLU A 62 2.45 -10.49 5.70
C GLU A 62 1.32 -9.66 5.11
N ILE A 63 1.60 -8.42 4.72
CA ILE A 63 0.60 -7.56 4.08
C ILE A 63 0.15 -8.16 2.74
N ALA A 64 1.11 -8.62 1.94
CA ALA A 64 0.82 -9.21 0.64
C ALA A 64 -0.07 -10.45 0.77
N GLU A 65 0.26 -11.32 1.72
CA GLU A 65 -0.52 -12.54 1.94
C GLU A 65 -1.95 -12.21 2.33
N ALA A 66 -2.14 -11.21 3.18
CA ALA A 66 -3.49 -10.78 3.59
C ALA A 66 -4.28 -10.23 2.40
N LEU A 67 -3.60 -9.74 1.38
CA LEU A 67 -4.23 -9.20 0.18
C LEU A 67 -4.32 -10.21 -0.96
N GLY A 68 -3.98 -11.47 -0.70
CA GLY A 68 -4.03 -12.52 -1.72
C GLY A 68 -2.91 -12.40 -2.76
N LEU A 69 -1.78 -11.83 -2.38
CA LEU A 69 -0.65 -11.61 -3.29
C LEU A 69 0.56 -12.40 -2.84
N VAL A 70 1.40 -12.76 -3.81
CA VAL A 70 2.74 -13.28 -3.57
C VAL A 70 3.70 -12.15 -3.86
N CYS A 71 4.54 -11.82 -2.87
CA CYS A 71 5.47 -10.70 -2.98
C CYS A 71 6.90 -11.20 -2.93
N ALA A 72 7.74 -10.67 -3.82
CA ALA A 72 9.18 -10.87 -3.77
C ALA A 72 9.82 -9.49 -3.69
N ALA A 73 10.65 -9.27 -2.68
CA ALA A 73 11.23 -7.95 -2.43
C ALA A 73 12.74 -8.06 -2.24
N ASP A 74 13.45 -7.12 -2.84
CA ASP A 74 14.88 -6.94 -2.67
C ASP A 74 15.07 -5.62 -1.94
N ILE A 75 15.62 -5.67 -0.73
CA ILE A 75 15.70 -4.53 0.17
C ILE A 75 17.14 -4.02 0.19
N GLY A 76 17.34 -2.80 -0.32
CA GLY A 76 18.62 -2.12 -0.24
C GLY A 76 18.69 -1.19 0.97
N LEU A 77 19.74 -0.39 1.04
CA LEU A 77 19.91 0.58 2.13
C LEU A 77 18.85 1.68 2.09
N LEU A 78 18.54 2.17 0.90
CA LEU A 78 17.61 3.29 0.71
C LEU A 78 16.62 2.98 -0.39
N SER A 79 16.45 1.71 -0.76
CA SER A 79 15.56 1.36 -1.85
C SER A 79 14.94 -0.01 -1.66
N ILE A 80 13.80 -0.19 -2.30
CA ILE A 80 13.10 -1.47 -2.36
C ILE A 80 12.71 -1.70 -3.81
N GLU A 81 13.10 -2.87 -4.35
CA GLU A 81 12.57 -3.37 -5.62
C GLU A 81 11.68 -4.53 -5.29
N TYR A 82 10.42 -4.48 -5.73
CA TYR A 82 9.53 -5.57 -5.39
C TYR A 82 8.56 -5.88 -6.51
N THR A 83 8.07 -7.11 -6.49
CA THR A 83 7.02 -7.58 -7.38
C THR A 83 5.91 -8.21 -6.55
N CYS A 84 4.68 -7.97 -6.97
CA CYS A 84 3.52 -8.65 -6.40
C CYS A 84 2.75 -9.32 -7.53
N SER A 85 2.30 -10.55 -7.28
CA SER A 85 1.53 -11.32 -8.26
C SER A 85 0.24 -11.81 -7.62
N ASP A 86 -0.84 -11.76 -8.40
CA ASP A 86 -2.13 -12.32 -7.98
C ASP A 86 -2.40 -13.68 -8.61
N GLY A 87 -1.40 -14.26 -9.29
CA GLY A 87 -1.54 -15.53 -10.00
C GLY A 87 -1.77 -15.36 -11.50
N GLU A 88 -2.23 -14.20 -11.94
CA GLU A 88 -2.47 -13.91 -13.36
C GLU A 88 -1.61 -12.76 -13.84
N ASN A 89 -1.50 -11.72 -13.03
CA ASN A 89 -0.77 -10.51 -13.39
C ASN A 89 0.30 -10.22 -12.35
N THR A 90 1.32 -9.49 -12.77
CA THR A 90 2.43 -9.10 -11.91
C THR A 90 2.60 -7.59 -11.94
N PHE A 91 2.79 -6.99 -10.79
CA PHE A 91 3.11 -5.58 -10.63
C PHE A 91 4.51 -5.47 -10.05
N ALA A 92 5.34 -4.64 -10.65
CA ALA A 92 6.71 -4.41 -10.20
C ALA A 92 6.94 -2.92 -10.00
N GLN A 93 7.66 -2.58 -8.94
CA GLN A 93 7.96 -1.19 -8.63
C GLN A 93 9.27 -1.08 -7.88
N THR A 94 9.97 0.04 -8.09
CA THR A 94 11.15 0.41 -7.31
C THR A 94 10.79 1.67 -6.52
N LEU A 95 11.04 1.63 -5.22
CA LEU A 95 10.81 2.75 -4.33
C LEU A 95 12.13 3.15 -3.70
N THR A 96 12.34 4.46 -3.51
CA THR A 96 13.57 4.98 -2.95
C THR A 96 13.30 5.96 -1.82
N LEU A 97 14.25 6.05 -0.89
CA LEU A 97 14.26 7.02 0.20
C LEU A 97 15.44 7.96 -0.01
N THR A 98 15.33 9.19 0.50
CA THR A 98 16.45 10.11 0.52
C THR A 98 17.33 9.90 1.75
N ALA A 99 16.75 9.37 2.84
CA ALA A 99 17.50 9.13 4.08
C ALA A 99 16.71 8.17 4.97
N THR A 100 17.42 7.55 5.91
CA THR A 100 16.80 6.74 6.96
C THR A 100 17.23 7.29 8.31
N GLY A 101 16.50 6.92 9.35
CA GLY A 101 16.84 7.28 10.72
C GLY A 101 16.16 6.32 11.67
N VAL A 102 16.67 6.22 12.88
CA VAL A 102 16.08 5.35 13.89
C VAL A 102 14.89 6.07 14.51
N ASN A 103 13.71 5.44 14.43
CA ASN A 103 12.49 5.96 15.06
C ASN A 103 11.71 4.78 15.61
N THR A 104 11.99 4.43 16.87
CA THR A 104 11.42 3.25 17.49
C THR A 104 9.93 3.39 17.75
N ALA A 105 9.45 4.60 18.07
CA ALA A 105 8.02 4.82 18.29
C ALA A 105 7.21 4.60 17.03
N LYS A 106 7.70 5.14 15.91
CA LYS A 106 7.05 4.95 14.61
C LYS A 106 7.11 3.50 14.18
N LEU A 107 8.25 2.85 14.41
CA LEU A 107 8.42 1.44 14.08
C LEU A 107 7.41 0.58 14.85
N ASP A 108 7.22 0.86 16.13
CA ASP A 108 6.27 0.12 16.95
C ASP A 108 4.84 0.25 16.38
N GLN A 109 4.45 1.45 15.99
CA GLN A 109 3.12 1.68 15.40
C GLN A 109 2.97 0.96 14.07
N LEU A 110 4.02 0.96 13.25
CA LEU A 110 3.99 0.25 11.97
C LEU A 110 3.88 -1.26 12.18
N GLU A 111 4.59 -1.80 13.15
CA GLU A 111 4.51 -3.24 13.45
C GLU A 111 3.12 -3.63 13.93
N ARG A 112 2.48 -2.78 14.72
CA ARG A 112 1.09 -2.99 15.12
C ARG A 112 0.15 -2.94 13.93
N PHE A 113 0.38 -2.01 13.03
CA PHE A 113 -0.40 -1.91 11.79
C PHE A 113 -0.30 -3.21 10.99
N VAL A 114 0.91 -3.74 10.81
CA VAL A 114 1.12 -4.98 10.06
C VAL A 114 0.38 -6.14 10.71
N LYS A 115 0.45 -6.26 12.03
CA LYS A 115 -0.20 -7.35 12.75
C LYS A 115 -1.71 -7.28 12.68
N ARG A 116 -2.28 -6.08 12.70
CA ARG A 116 -3.72 -5.90 12.65
C ARG A 116 -4.28 -5.95 11.23
N PHE A 117 -3.43 -5.81 10.24
CA PHE A 117 -3.88 -5.69 8.85
C PHE A 117 -4.75 -6.87 8.40
N PRO A 118 -4.38 -8.14 8.67
CA PRO A 118 -5.24 -9.27 8.26
C PRO A 118 -6.59 -9.29 8.95
N LEU A 119 -6.71 -8.63 10.11
CA LEU A 119 -7.93 -8.65 10.92
C LEU A 119 -8.90 -7.54 10.50
N ASP A 120 -8.40 -6.34 10.27
CA ASP A 120 -9.27 -5.19 10.00
C ASP A 120 -8.80 -4.33 8.82
N GLY A 121 -7.50 -4.25 8.55
CA GLY A 121 -6.98 -3.40 7.48
C GLY A 121 -7.46 -3.79 6.10
N VAL A 122 -7.67 -5.08 5.86
CA VAL A 122 -8.11 -5.58 4.56
C VAL A 122 -9.51 -5.09 4.18
N TYR A 123 -10.30 -4.66 5.14
CA TYR A 123 -11.65 -4.13 4.90
C TYR A 123 -11.66 -2.62 4.71
N MET A 124 -10.55 -1.94 4.97
CA MET A 124 -10.44 -0.50 4.80
C MET A 124 -10.20 -0.17 3.33
N THR A 125 -10.57 1.04 2.92
CA THR A 125 -10.26 1.52 1.57
C THR A 125 -8.79 1.89 1.50
N ALA A 126 -8.25 1.95 0.27
CA ALA A 126 -6.87 2.38 0.07
C ALA A 126 -6.64 3.80 0.59
N ASP A 127 -7.63 4.69 0.43
CA ASP A 127 -7.51 6.06 0.92
C ASP A 127 -7.46 6.10 2.45
N ASP A 128 -8.29 5.30 3.13
CA ASP A 128 -8.28 5.22 4.60
C ASP A 128 -6.96 4.65 5.11
N LEU A 129 -6.43 3.64 4.43
CA LEU A 129 -5.12 3.09 4.79
C LEU A 129 -4.01 4.12 4.62
N HIS A 130 -4.07 4.87 3.52
CA HIS A 130 -3.10 5.92 3.26
C HIS A 130 -3.11 6.98 4.37
N LEU A 131 -4.30 7.43 4.76
CA LEU A 131 -4.43 8.38 5.85
C LEU A 131 -3.92 7.82 7.17
N SER A 132 -4.23 6.56 7.46
CA SER A 132 -3.76 5.88 8.66
C SER A 132 -2.23 5.84 8.72
N LEU A 133 -1.60 5.52 7.59
CA LEU A 133 -0.14 5.44 7.51
C LEU A 133 0.52 6.82 7.60
N ILE A 134 -0.08 7.85 7.04
CA ILE A 134 0.45 9.21 7.13
C ILE A 134 0.49 9.69 8.59
N HIS A 135 -0.46 9.27 9.40
CA HIS A 135 -0.57 9.72 10.78
C HIS A 135 0.26 8.87 11.77
N ILE A 136 0.97 7.88 11.27
CA ILE A 136 1.96 7.17 12.07
C ILE A 136 3.26 7.98 12.16
#